data_4998e1c50d5a5fb17efe929cdf345de9
#
_entry.id   4998e1c50d5a5fb17efe929cdf345de9
#
_cell.length_a   1.000
_cell.length_b   1.000
_cell.length_c   1.000
_cell.angle_alpha   90.00
_cell.angle_beta   90.00
_cell.angle_gamma   90.00
#
_symmetry.space_group_name_H-M   'P 1'
#
loop_
_entity.id
_entity.type
_entity.pdbx_description
1 polymer ?
#
loop_
_entity_poly.entity_id
_entity_poly.type
_entity_poly.pdbx_seq_one_letter_code
_entity_poly.pdbx_strand_id
1 'polypeptide(L)'
;MELKYVVPNMEKTFGTLEYAGENKVEQRRVNGRMAVISRSYNLYSDVQRADDIVVRIPASAGEKSFEAEEKISLINPKITAEGYKIGERGFTNYILSADDMVKA
;
A
#
# COMPACT_ATOMS: atom_id res chain seq x y z
N MET A 1 -20.67 1.31 -11.95
CA MET A 1 -20.11 0.38 -10.96
C MET A 1 -19.41 1.16 -9.87
N GLU A 2 -19.75 0.86 -8.67
CA GLU A 2 -19.13 1.53 -7.55
C GLU A 2 -17.83 0.83 -7.15
N LEU A 3 -16.78 1.61 -6.97
CA LEU A 3 -15.58 1.14 -6.36
C LEU A 3 -15.83 0.98 -4.87
N LYS A 4 -15.76 -0.25 -4.42
CA LYS A 4 -15.95 -0.54 -3.01
C LYS A 4 -14.60 -0.60 -2.32
N TYR A 5 -14.44 0.21 -1.31
CA TYR A 5 -13.28 0.18 -0.46
C TYR A 5 -13.69 0.35 1.00
N VAL A 6 -12.80 -0.04 1.89
CA VAL A 6 -13.00 0.12 3.32
C VAL A 6 -11.94 1.08 3.84
N VAL A 7 -12.36 2.03 4.65
CA VAL A 7 -11.43 2.88 5.39
C VAL A 7 -11.13 2.17 6.72
N PRO A 8 -9.90 1.66 6.90
CA PRO A 8 -9.60 0.92 8.12
C PRO A 8 -9.49 1.85 9.32
N ASN A 9 -9.84 1.33 10.48
CA ASN A 9 -9.46 1.98 11.72
C ASN A 9 -7.98 1.63 11.95
N MET A 10 -7.11 2.57 11.64
CA MET A 10 -5.66 2.32 11.65
C MET A 10 -5.16 1.88 13.01
N GLU A 11 -5.66 2.50 14.07
CA GLU A 11 -5.23 2.18 15.43
C GLU A 11 -5.58 0.73 15.80
N LYS A 12 -6.79 0.28 15.48
CA LYS A 12 -7.26 -1.07 15.81
C LYS A 12 -6.75 -2.12 14.84
N THR A 13 -6.60 -1.78 13.57
CA THR A 13 -6.22 -2.74 12.52
C THR A 13 -4.72 -2.96 12.48
N PHE A 14 -3.93 -1.89 12.52
CA PHE A 14 -2.49 -1.94 12.34
C PHE A 14 -1.71 -1.44 13.56
N GLY A 15 -2.31 -0.56 14.37
CA GLY A 15 -1.61 0.09 15.47
C GLY A 15 -0.52 1.02 14.97
N THR A 16 0.67 0.89 15.52
CA THR A 16 1.84 1.64 15.04
C THR A 16 2.43 0.95 13.82
N LEU A 17 2.67 1.71 12.75
CA LEU A 17 3.33 1.22 11.55
C LEU A 17 4.76 1.72 11.50
N GLU A 18 5.67 0.82 11.14
CA GLU A 18 7.09 1.11 10.98
C GLU A 18 7.53 0.78 9.57
N TYR A 19 8.41 1.60 9.03
CA TYR A 19 8.93 1.40 7.68
C TYR A 19 9.85 0.18 7.64
N ALA A 20 9.60 -0.72 6.71
CA ALA A 20 10.35 -1.97 6.56
C ALA A 20 11.00 -2.13 5.18
N GLY A 21 11.03 -1.06 4.37
CA GLY A 21 11.74 -1.05 3.09
C GLY A 21 10.85 -0.87 1.88
N GLU A 22 11.47 -0.65 0.74
CA GLU A 22 10.76 -0.56 -0.54
C GLU A 22 10.37 -1.97 -0.99
N ASN A 23 9.18 -2.08 -1.58
CA ASN A 23 8.72 -3.34 -2.14
C ASN A 23 8.84 -3.31 -3.66
N LYS A 24 8.08 -2.43 -4.32
CA LYS A 24 7.90 -2.52 -5.76
C LYS A 24 7.59 -1.16 -6.36
N VAL A 25 8.11 -0.91 -7.56
CA VAL A 25 7.75 0.25 -8.36
C VAL A 25 6.95 -0.25 -9.55
N GLU A 26 5.69 0.18 -9.69
CA GLU A 26 4.89 -0.11 -10.85
C GLU A 26 5.09 0.94 -11.92
N GLN A 27 5.39 0.50 -13.13
CA GLN A 27 5.61 1.36 -14.28
C GLN A 27 4.68 0.96 -15.41
N ARG A 28 4.30 1.96 -16.19
CA ARG A 28 3.48 1.76 -17.38
C ARG A 28 4.06 2.58 -18.53
N ARG A 29 3.99 2.04 -19.72
CA ARG A 29 4.40 2.80 -20.92
C ARG A 29 3.31 3.80 -21.26
N VAL A 30 3.67 5.08 -21.28
CA VAL A 30 2.78 6.18 -21.65
C VAL A 30 3.49 6.99 -22.73
N ASN A 31 2.87 7.11 -23.91
CA ASN A 31 3.43 7.86 -25.04
C ASN A 31 4.86 7.44 -25.41
N GLY A 32 5.12 6.12 -25.38
CA GLY A 32 6.43 5.56 -25.72
C GLY A 32 7.49 5.65 -24.63
N ARG A 33 7.14 6.19 -23.46
CA ARG A 33 8.06 6.31 -22.32
C ARG A 33 7.54 5.56 -21.11
N MET A 34 8.45 5.01 -20.33
CA MET A 34 8.09 4.38 -19.07
C MET A 34 7.83 5.45 -18.01
N ALA A 35 6.67 5.36 -17.38
CA ALA A 35 6.28 6.26 -16.30
C ALA A 35 5.93 5.46 -15.05
N VAL A 36 6.38 5.94 -13.89
CA VAL A 36 6.00 5.35 -12.61
C VAL A 36 4.56 5.74 -12.31
N ILE A 37 3.71 4.74 -12.04
CA ILE A 37 2.31 4.96 -11.67
C ILE A 37 2.07 4.79 -10.18
N SER A 38 2.82 3.92 -9.53
CA SER A 38 2.73 3.75 -8.08
C SER A 38 4.02 3.13 -7.53
N ARG A 39 4.22 3.31 -6.22
CA ARG A 39 5.29 2.68 -5.47
C ARG A 39 4.69 1.94 -4.29
N SER A 40 5.25 0.79 -3.96
CA SER A 40 4.81 0.00 -2.81
C SER A 40 5.93 -0.09 -1.80
N TYR A 41 5.56 -0.10 -0.53
CA TYR A 41 6.50 -0.16 0.58
C TYR A 41 6.07 -1.25 1.55
N ASN A 42 7.05 -1.89 2.16
CA ASN A 42 6.80 -2.86 3.23
C ASN A 42 6.71 -2.13 4.56
N LEU A 43 5.76 -2.54 5.38
CA LEU A 43 5.53 -1.98 6.70
C LEU A 43 5.43 -3.08 7.73
N TYR A 44 5.86 -2.78 8.95
CA TYR A 44 5.63 -3.63 10.11
C TYR A 44 4.47 -3.06 10.92
N SER A 45 3.54 -3.92 11.31
CA SER A 45 2.41 -3.57 12.17
C SER A 45 2.57 -4.23 13.51
N ASP A 46 2.49 -3.47 14.59
CA ASP A 46 2.59 -4.01 15.93
C ASP A 46 1.34 -4.81 16.34
N VAL A 47 0.18 -4.45 15.81
CA VAL A 47 -1.07 -5.18 16.06
C VAL A 47 -1.09 -6.49 15.29
N GLN A 48 -0.77 -6.45 14.00
CA GLN A 48 -0.73 -7.66 13.16
C GLN A 48 0.51 -8.51 13.42
N ARG A 49 1.53 -7.94 14.01
CA ARG A 49 2.83 -8.59 14.25
C ARG A 49 3.41 -9.19 12.98
N ALA A 50 3.31 -8.41 11.90
CA ALA A 50 3.73 -8.83 10.59
C ALA A 50 4.54 -7.72 9.93
N ASP A 51 5.57 -8.10 9.19
CA ASP A 51 6.46 -7.19 8.46
C ASP A 51 6.25 -7.27 6.94
N ASP A 52 5.20 -7.96 6.52
CA ASP A 52 4.86 -8.14 5.12
C ASP A 52 3.62 -7.33 4.69
N ILE A 53 3.26 -6.33 5.47
CA ILE A 53 2.17 -5.43 5.10
C ILE A 53 2.69 -4.50 4.01
N VAL A 54 2.01 -4.49 2.87
CA VAL A 54 2.41 -3.69 1.72
C VAL A 54 1.40 -2.59 1.50
N VAL A 55 1.87 -1.35 1.45
CA VAL A 55 1.04 -0.19 1.11
C VAL A 55 1.42 0.31 -0.28
N ARG A 56 0.40 0.62 -1.09
CA ARG A 56 0.57 1.19 -2.42
C ARG A 56 0.34 2.70 -2.35
N ILE A 57 1.33 3.47 -2.81
CA ILE A 57 1.30 4.93 -2.82
C ILE A 57 1.36 5.40 -4.27
N PRO A 58 0.51 6.35 -4.71
CA PRO A 58 0.56 6.84 -6.09
C PRO A 58 1.85 7.59 -6.39
N ALA A 59 2.26 7.58 -7.64
CA ALA A 59 3.48 8.25 -8.07
C ALA A 59 3.48 9.76 -7.78
N SER A 60 2.29 10.37 -7.76
CA SER A 60 2.13 11.80 -7.47
C SER A 60 2.63 12.19 -6.07
N ALA A 61 2.68 11.25 -5.14
CA ALA A 61 3.21 11.50 -3.80
C ALA A 61 4.74 11.56 -3.77
N GLY A 62 5.40 11.16 -4.86
CA GLY A 62 6.86 11.14 -4.95
C GLY A 62 7.48 9.91 -4.29
N GLU A 63 8.79 9.81 -4.45
CA GLU A 63 9.56 8.75 -3.81
C GLU A 63 9.69 9.03 -2.33
N LYS A 64 9.50 7.98 -1.52
CA LYS A 64 9.61 8.07 -0.07
C LYS A 64 10.89 7.40 0.40
N SER A 65 11.59 8.05 1.31
CA SER A 65 12.78 7.50 1.92
C SER A 65 12.69 7.68 3.43
N PHE A 66 12.65 6.55 4.12
CA PHE A 66 12.59 6.51 5.58
C PHE A 66 13.69 5.59 6.08
N GLU A 67 14.09 5.79 7.31
CA GLU A 67 15.01 4.87 7.96
C GLU A 67 14.26 3.58 8.37
N ALA A 68 15.00 2.48 8.46
CA ALA A 68 14.40 1.23 8.93
C ALA A 68 13.83 1.41 10.32
N GLU A 69 12.65 0.86 10.55
CA GLU A 69 11.90 0.93 11.81
C GLU A 69 11.40 2.34 12.16
N GLU A 70 11.51 3.28 11.24
CA GLU A 70 10.93 4.61 11.44
C GLU A 70 9.42 4.53 11.45
N LYS A 71 8.80 5.18 12.43
CA LYS A 71 7.34 5.21 12.53
C LYS A 71 6.76 6.12 11.45
N ILE A 72 5.74 5.60 10.78
CA ILE A 72 5.08 6.33 9.68
C ILE A 72 3.58 6.38 9.90
N SER A 73 2.94 7.29 9.19
CA SER A 73 1.50 7.43 9.17
C SER A 73 1.03 7.50 7.72
N LEU A 74 -0.12 6.89 7.44
CA LEU A 74 -0.72 6.88 6.11
C LEU A 74 -1.78 7.97 6.00
N ILE A 75 -1.80 8.64 4.86
CA ILE A 75 -2.78 9.68 4.55
C ILE A 75 -3.90 9.07 3.71
N ASN A 76 -5.14 9.15 4.19
CA ASN A 76 -6.33 8.60 3.54
C ASN A 76 -6.17 7.12 3.17
N PRO A 77 -5.86 6.24 4.14
CA PRO A 77 -5.69 4.82 3.84
C PRO A 77 -7.01 4.18 3.45
N LYS A 78 -6.93 3.25 2.49
CA LYS A 78 -8.08 2.50 2.00
C LYS A 78 -7.69 1.06 1.76
N ILE A 79 -8.61 0.15 2.02
CA ILE A 79 -8.46 -1.27 1.69
C ILE A 79 -9.45 -1.58 0.58
N THR A 80 -8.93 -2.04 -0.55
CA THR A 80 -9.71 -2.39 -1.73
C THR A 80 -9.59 -3.88 -1.98
N ALA A 81 -10.69 -4.52 -2.33
CA ALA A 81 -10.69 -5.93 -2.72
C ALA A 81 -10.58 -6.04 -4.23
N GLU A 82 -9.63 -6.82 -4.71
CA GLU A 82 -9.50 -7.20 -6.11
C GLU A 82 -9.82 -8.67 -6.28
N GLY A 83 -10.81 -8.96 -7.13
CA GLY A 83 -11.13 -10.33 -7.49
C GLY A 83 -10.29 -10.80 -8.68
N TYR A 84 -9.85 -12.05 -8.66
CA TYR A 84 -9.20 -12.67 -9.80
C TYR A 84 -9.57 -14.14 -9.84
N LYS A 85 -9.38 -14.75 -11.01
CA LYS A 85 -9.66 -16.17 -11.20
C LYS A 85 -8.42 -16.92 -11.63
N ILE A 86 -8.25 -18.11 -11.06
CA ILE A 86 -7.28 -19.10 -11.54
C ILE A 86 -8.09 -20.35 -11.88
N GLY A 87 -8.21 -20.65 -13.18
CA GLY A 87 -9.11 -21.69 -13.66
C GLY A 87 -10.55 -21.32 -13.33
N GLU A 88 -11.27 -22.19 -12.62
CA GLU A 88 -12.66 -21.97 -12.20
C GLU A 88 -12.78 -21.41 -10.79
N ARG A 89 -11.65 -21.21 -10.10
CA ARG A 89 -11.66 -20.70 -8.73
C ARG A 89 -11.49 -19.20 -8.70
N GLY A 90 -12.37 -18.53 -7.95
CA GLY A 90 -12.27 -17.13 -7.66
C GLY A 90 -11.44 -16.88 -6.39
N PHE A 91 -10.62 -15.85 -6.41
CA PHE A 91 -9.82 -15.41 -5.28
C PHE A 91 -10.01 -13.92 -5.07
N THR A 92 -9.83 -13.49 -3.83
CA THR A 92 -9.88 -12.07 -3.51
C THR A 92 -8.59 -11.65 -2.84
N ASN A 93 -7.94 -10.63 -3.42
CA ASN A 93 -6.82 -9.95 -2.80
C ASN A 93 -7.29 -8.65 -2.18
N TYR A 94 -6.73 -8.32 -1.03
CA TYR A 94 -6.95 -7.05 -0.39
C TYR A 94 -5.71 -6.18 -0.56
N ILE A 95 -5.92 -4.95 -1.03
CA ILE A 95 -4.85 -4.01 -1.31
C ILE A 95 -4.99 -2.81 -0.38
N LEU A 96 -3.96 -2.58 0.42
CA LEU A 96 -3.86 -1.37 1.21
C LEU A 96 -3.22 -0.28 0.35
N SER A 97 -3.91 0.84 0.22
CA SER A 97 -3.40 2.00 -0.50
C SER A 97 -3.61 3.25 0.33
N ALA A 98 -2.83 4.27 0.06
CA ALA A 98 -2.95 5.57 0.71
C ALA A 98 -2.54 6.66 -0.27
N ASP A 99 -2.98 7.88 -0.02
CA ASP A 99 -2.60 9.02 -0.87
C ASP A 99 -1.16 9.43 -0.64
N ASP A 100 -0.66 9.23 0.56
CA ASP A 100 0.72 9.57 0.93
C ASP A 100 1.13 8.80 2.18
N MET A 101 2.42 8.86 2.48
CA MET A 101 3.01 8.26 3.66
C MET A 101 3.99 9.27 4.26
N VAL A 102 3.84 9.57 5.52
CA VAL A 102 4.62 10.60 6.20
C VAL A 102 5.14 10.07 7.53
N LYS A 103 6.07 10.80 8.14
CA LYS A 103 6.51 10.49 9.50
C LYS A 103 5.36 10.64 10.48
N ALA A 104 5.23 9.66 11.34
CA ALA A 104 4.22 9.74 12.40
C ALA A 104 4.61 10.74 13.46
#